data_be6d0f973791dca2008a0f58ecc5ce54
#
_entry.id   be6d0f973791dca2008a0f58ecc5ce54
#
_cell.length_a   1.000
_cell.length_b   1.000
_cell.length_c   1.000
_cell.angle_alpha   90.00
_cell.angle_beta   90.00
_cell.angle_gamma   90.00
#
_symmetry.space_group_name_H-M   'P 1'
#
loop_
_entity.id
_entity.type
_entity.pdbx_description
1 polymer ?
#
loop_
_entity_poly.entity_id
_entity_poly.type
_entity_poly.pdbx_seq_one_letter_code
_entity_poly.pdbx_strand_id
1 'polypeptide(L)'
;MADAPAYRIWPPIALGVPLVIGWGVTAMVGDPIPMPVTLSRTVSIVLLIAFAVWNGWALWLMGRHRTALLPGDSTSTILDTGPFALSRNPLYLGLIALDVALALLWPSFWALVLTPVGVAALWWGAIAPEERYLSAKFGAEYDAYRARVRRWL
;
A
#
# COMPACT_ATOMS: atom_id res chain seq x y z
N MET A 1 -11.12 24.80 -3.48
CA MET A 1 -10.20 23.66 -3.56
C MET A 1 -11.00 22.41 -3.24
N ALA A 2 -10.76 21.28 -3.94
CA ALA A 2 -11.41 20.03 -3.55
C ALA A 2 -10.93 19.66 -2.14
N ASP A 3 -11.85 19.33 -1.24
CA ASP A 3 -11.53 19.01 0.17
C ASP A 3 -11.05 17.56 0.37
N ALA A 4 -10.71 16.88 -0.73
CA ALA A 4 -10.23 15.50 -0.75
C ALA A 4 -9.22 15.27 -1.88
N PRO A 5 -8.29 14.30 -1.75
CA PRO A 5 -7.34 13.98 -2.80
C PRO A 5 -8.04 13.36 -4.02
N ALA A 6 -7.70 13.84 -5.22
CA ALA A 6 -8.20 13.29 -6.47
C ALA A 6 -7.37 12.07 -6.90
N TYR A 7 -7.79 10.88 -6.51
CA TYR A 7 -7.16 9.63 -6.96
C TYR A 7 -7.38 9.41 -8.47
N ARG A 8 -6.33 9.01 -9.17
CA ARG A 8 -6.40 8.61 -10.58
C ARG A 8 -6.71 7.12 -10.72
N ILE A 9 -6.23 6.32 -9.78
CA ILE A 9 -6.44 4.88 -9.69
C ILE A 9 -6.74 4.55 -8.24
N TRP A 10 -7.78 3.76 -8.01
CA TRP A 10 -8.08 3.28 -6.67
C TRP A 10 -7.00 2.29 -6.20
N PRO A 11 -6.44 2.42 -4.98
CA PRO A 11 -5.28 1.65 -4.53
C PRO A 11 -5.39 0.13 -4.68
N PRO A 12 -6.51 -0.53 -4.32
CA PRO A 12 -6.67 -1.97 -4.56
C PRO A 12 -6.62 -2.37 -6.03
N ILE A 13 -7.06 -1.51 -6.96
CA ILE A 13 -7.01 -1.79 -8.39
C ILE A 13 -5.56 -1.70 -8.90
N ALA A 14 -4.80 -0.71 -8.40
CA ALA A 14 -3.41 -0.51 -8.80
C ALA A 14 -2.54 -1.76 -8.56
N LEU A 15 -2.75 -2.45 -7.44
CA LEU A 15 -2.03 -3.68 -7.08
C LEU A 15 -2.75 -4.93 -7.60
N GLY A 16 -4.06 -5.02 -7.42
CA GLY A 16 -4.84 -6.23 -7.74
C GLY A 16 -4.86 -6.59 -9.21
N VAL A 17 -4.84 -5.61 -10.13
CA VAL A 17 -4.82 -5.92 -11.58
C VAL A 17 -3.52 -6.60 -12.00
N PRO A 18 -2.31 -6.08 -11.70
CA PRO A 18 -1.05 -6.78 -11.97
C PRO A 18 -0.97 -8.17 -11.31
N LEU A 19 -1.46 -8.31 -10.07
CA LEU A 19 -1.50 -9.58 -9.35
C LEU A 19 -2.32 -10.63 -10.11
N VAL A 20 -3.55 -10.27 -10.52
CA VAL A 20 -4.45 -11.18 -11.28
C VAL A 20 -3.87 -11.52 -12.64
N ILE A 21 -3.27 -10.54 -13.33
CA ILE A 21 -2.57 -10.79 -14.60
C ILE A 21 -1.43 -11.79 -14.38
N GLY A 22 -0.63 -11.63 -13.33
CA GLY A 22 0.46 -12.54 -12.99
C GLY A 22 -0.02 -13.97 -12.77
N TRP A 23 -1.11 -14.18 -12.02
CA TRP A 23 -1.73 -15.51 -11.87
C TRP A 23 -2.26 -16.07 -13.20
N GLY A 24 -2.84 -15.22 -14.04
CA GLY A 24 -3.27 -15.61 -15.38
C GLY A 24 -2.11 -16.09 -16.24
N VAL A 25 -0.98 -15.38 -16.23
CA VAL A 25 0.24 -15.79 -16.94
C VAL A 25 0.78 -17.12 -16.39
N THR A 26 0.86 -17.28 -15.05
CA THR A 26 1.24 -18.56 -14.43
C THR A 26 0.34 -19.70 -14.90
N ALA A 27 -0.97 -19.48 -14.97
CA ALA A 27 -1.92 -20.51 -15.41
C ALA A 27 -1.76 -20.88 -16.89
N MET A 28 -1.34 -19.94 -17.73
CA MET A 28 -1.22 -20.14 -19.19
C MET A 28 0.12 -20.74 -19.62
N VAL A 29 1.21 -20.28 -19.02
CA VAL A 29 2.59 -20.64 -19.46
C VAL A 29 3.44 -21.31 -18.39
N GLY A 30 2.92 -21.42 -17.16
CA GLY A 30 3.64 -21.90 -16.00
C GLY A 30 4.64 -20.88 -15.44
N ASP A 31 5.26 -21.23 -14.33
CA ASP A 31 6.30 -20.42 -13.71
C ASP A 31 7.69 -20.89 -14.16
N PRO A 32 8.58 -19.98 -14.60
CA PRO A 32 9.93 -20.33 -15.04
C PRO A 32 10.81 -20.79 -13.86
N ILE A 33 10.51 -20.33 -12.64
CA ILE A 33 11.22 -20.68 -11.42
C ILE A 33 10.19 -21.25 -10.43
N PRO A 34 10.21 -22.56 -10.16
CA PRO A 34 9.29 -23.17 -9.21
C PRO A 34 9.60 -22.69 -7.79
N MET A 35 8.59 -22.17 -7.10
CA MET A 35 8.72 -21.76 -5.71
C MET A 35 8.34 -22.91 -4.77
N PRO A 36 9.15 -23.20 -3.72
CA PRO A 36 8.79 -24.21 -2.72
C PRO A 36 7.48 -23.82 -2.02
N VAL A 37 6.41 -24.56 -2.23
CA VAL A 37 5.05 -24.24 -1.78
C VAL A 37 4.97 -24.01 -0.28
N THR A 38 5.62 -24.87 0.51
CA THR A 38 5.62 -24.77 1.97
C THR A 38 6.28 -23.45 2.43
N LEU A 39 7.46 -23.13 1.89
CA LEU A 39 8.16 -21.89 2.24
C LEU A 39 7.34 -20.65 1.82
N SER A 40 6.83 -20.64 0.59
CA SER A 40 6.02 -19.55 0.06
C SER A 40 4.79 -19.30 0.95
N ARG A 41 4.06 -20.35 1.32
CA ARG A 41 2.90 -20.22 2.20
C ARG A 41 3.26 -19.78 3.61
N THR A 42 4.36 -20.26 4.17
CA THR A 42 4.84 -19.81 5.48
C THR A 42 5.15 -18.32 5.47
N VAL A 43 5.91 -17.85 4.48
CA VAL A 43 6.21 -16.41 4.31
C VAL A 43 4.93 -15.60 4.09
N SER A 44 4.01 -16.11 3.26
CA SER A 44 2.71 -15.47 3.04
C SER A 44 1.93 -15.27 4.34
N ILE A 45 1.83 -16.31 5.18
CA ILE A 45 1.10 -16.21 6.48
C ILE A 45 1.75 -15.16 7.37
N VAL A 46 3.07 -15.11 7.45
CA VAL A 46 3.79 -14.09 8.23
C VAL A 46 3.48 -12.68 7.70
N LEU A 47 3.50 -12.49 6.38
CA LEU A 47 3.16 -11.20 5.76
C LEU A 47 1.69 -10.82 5.96
N LEU A 48 0.75 -11.77 5.93
CA LEU A 48 -0.66 -11.52 6.21
C LEU A 48 -0.89 -11.07 7.64
N ILE A 49 -0.21 -11.70 8.61
CA ILE A 49 -0.25 -11.29 10.01
C ILE A 49 0.35 -9.88 10.16
N ALA A 50 1.52 -9.64 9.56
CA ALA A 50 2.16 -8.33 9.58
C ALA A 50 1.28 -7.25 8.96
N PHE A 51 0.64 -7.53 7.82
CA PHE A 51 -0.34 -6.65 7.19
C PHE A 51 -1.52 -6.34 8.13
N ALA A 52 -2.12 -7.37 8.73
CA ALA A 52 -3.28 -7.20 9.60
C ALA A 52 -2.94 -6.34 10.83
N VAL A 53 -1.80 -6.61 11.48
CA VAL A 53 -1.35 -5.86 12.65
C VAL A 53 -0.99 -4.41 12.26
N TRP A 54 -0.21 -4.23 11.21
CA TRP A 54 0.27 -2.92 10.77
C TRP A 54 -0.88 -2.02 10.28
N ASN A 55 -1.70 -2.51 9.36
CA ASN A 55 -2.83 -1.73 8.84
C ASN A 55 -3.93 -1.57 9.89
N GLY A 56 -4.20 -2.60 10.71
CA GLY A 56 -5.14 -2.49 11.82
C GLY A 56 -4.73 -1.39 12.80
N TRP A 57 -3.44 -1.28 13.13
CA TRP A 57 -2.92 -0.21 13.98
C TRP A 57 -3.04 1.17 13.31
N ALA A 58 -2.68 1.29 12.03
CA ALA A 58 -2.82 2.54 11.29
C ALA A 58 -4.29 3.00 11.22
N LEU A 59 -5.21 2.09 10.86
CA LEU A 59 -6.65 2.38 10.79
C LEU A 59 -7.24 2.74 12.16
N TRP A 60 -6.81 2.05 13.22
CA TRP A 60 -7.23 2.38 14.57
C TRP A 60 -6.82 3.81 14.98
N LEU A 61 -5.58 4.22 14.66
CA LEU A 61 -5.12 5.59 14.91
C LEU A 61 -5.93 6.61 14.10
N MET A 62 -6.17 6.34 12.80
CA MET A 62 -6.98 7.21 11.95
C MET A 62 -8.39 7.37 12.51
N GLY A 63 -9.04 6.28 12.91
CA GLY A 63 -10.37 6.32 13.54
C GLY A 63 -10.37 7.07 14.87
N ARG A 64 -9.35 6.88 15.71
CA ARG A 64 -9.22 7.59 17.00
C ARG A 64 -9.06 9.10 16.82
N HIS A 65 -8.37 9.54 15.79
CA HIS A 65 -8.16 10.96 15.46
C HIS A 65 -9.22 11.52 14.52
N ARG A 66 -10.25 10.72 14.15
CA ARG A 66 -11.35 11.11 13.25
C ARG A 66 -10.86 11.72 11.93
N THR A 67 -9.74 11.22 11.41
CA THR A 67 -9.20 11.59 10.12
C THR A 67 -9.66 10.62 9.04
N ALA A 68 -9.44 10.95 7.76
CA ALA A 68 -9.88 10.16 6.60
C ALA A 68 -9.51 8.68 6.73
N LEU A 69 -10.50 7.79 6.65
CA LEU A 69 -10.32 6.34 6.69
C LEU A 69 -10.32 5.73 5.28
N LEU A 70 -11.06 6.34 4.37
CA LEU A 70 -11.17 5.85 3.00
C LEU A 70 -10.34 6.73 2.05
N PRO A 71 -9.76 6.13 1.00
CA PRO A 71 -9.13 6.89 -0.07
C PRO A 71 -10.14 7.87 -0.69
N GLY A 72 -9.79 9.16 -0.73
CA GLY A 72 -10.67 10.21 -1.25
C GLY A 72 -11.43 11.00 -0.19
N ASP A 73 -11.37 10.62 1.09
CA ASP A 73 -11.94 11.40 2.18
C ASP A 73 -11.04 12.59 2.56
N SER A 74 -11.65 13.61 3.18
CA SER A 74 -10.92 14.77 3.67
C SER A 74 -10.09 14.44 4.90
N THR A 75 -8.78 14.66 4.82
CA THR A 75 -7.86 14.52 5.96
C THR A 75 -8.00 15.71 6.89
N SER A 76 -8.30 15.47 8.17
CA SER A 76 -8.53 16.52 9.18
C SER A 76 -7.25 16.90 9.96
N THR A 77 -6.28 16.00 10.05
CA THR A 77 -5.02 16.19 10.80
C THR A 77 -3.92 15.31 10.23
N ILE A 78 -2.68 15.73 10.39
CA ILE A 78 -1.50 14.91 10.08
C ILE A 78 -1.23 14.01 11.28
N LEU A 79 -1.20 12.69 11.03
CA LEU A 79 -0.76 11.71 12.02
C LEU A 79 0.75 11.51 11.87
N ASP A 80 1.48 11.59 12.99
CA ASP A 80 2.93 11.41 13.04
C ASP A 80 3.39 10.41 14.12
N THR A 81 2.45 9.60 14.62
CA THR A 81 2.67 8.59 15.65
C THR A 81 2.41 7.17 15.14
N GLY A 82 2.91 6.16 15.86
CA GLY A 82 2.75 4.76 15.49
C GLY A 82 3.31 4.47 14.08
N PRO A 83 2.56 3.77 13.20
CA PRO A 83 2.99 3.50 11.83
C PRO A 83 3.31 4.76 11.02
N PHE A 84 2.64 5.90 11.30
CA PHE A 84 2.86 7.18 10.65
C PHE A 84 4.16 7.88 11.07
N ALA A 85 4.78 7.48 12.20
CA ALA A 85 6.12 7.92 12.57
C ALA A 85 7.23 7.20 11.80
N LEU A 86 6.92 6.02 11.24
CA LEU A 86 7.89 5.18 10.52
C LEU A 86 7.78 5.33 9.00
N SER A 87 6.56 5.55 8.50
CA SER A 87 6.27 5.72 7.08
C SER A 87 5.18 6.78 6.89
N ARG A 88 5.32 7.61 5.85
CA ARG A 88 4.25 8.55 5.47
C ARG A 88 3.08 7.88 4.77
N ASN A 89 3.27 6.64 4.31
CA ASN A 89 2.30 5.87 3.56
C ASN A 89 2.08 4.47 4.17
N PRO A 90 1.77 4.36 5.48
CA PRO A 90 1.74 3.07 6.16
C PRO A 90 0.68 2.12 5.59
N LEU A 91 -0.50 2.62 5.20
CA LEU A 91 -1.56 1.80 4.62
C LEU A 91 -1.15 1.23 3.26
N TYR A 92 -0.47 2.02 2.42
CA TYR A 92 0.01 1.56 1.12
C TYR A 92 1.15 0.56 1.26
N LEU A 93 2.04 0.75 2.24
CA LEU A 93 3.08 -0.21 2.56
C LEU A 93 2.47 -1.57 2.93
N GLY A 94 1.42 -1.57 3.76
CA GLY A 94 0.68 -2.78 4.09
C GLY A 94 -0.02 -3.40 2.89
N LEU A 95 -0.62 -2.61 1.99
CA LEU A 95 -1.23 -3.14 0.76
C LEU A 95 -0.19 -3.81 -0.16
N ILE A 96 1.04 -3.28 -0.24
CA ILE A 96 2.13 -3.92 -0.98
C ILE A 96 2.51 -5.25 -0.31
N ALA A 97 2.60 -5.28 1.03
CA ALA A 97 2.86 -6.52 1.76
C ALA A 97 1.74 -7.56 1.54
N LEU A 98 0.48 -7.13 1.49
CA LEU A 98 -0.67 -7.98 1.15
C LEU A 98 -0.56 -8.53 -0.27
N ASP A 99 -0.21 -7.70 -1.26
CA ASP A 99 -0.02 -8.11 -2.66
C ASP A 99 1.03 -9.23 -2.77
N VAL A 100 2.21 -9.02 -2.17
CA VAL A 100 3.27 -10.02 -2.10
C VAL A 100 2.81 -11.28 -1.36
N ALA A 101 2.08 -11.12 -0.25
CA ALA A 101 1.55 -12.26 0.51
C ALA A 101 0.60 -13.10 -0.33
N LEU A 102 -0.29 -12.49 -1.10
CA LEU A 102 -1.23 -13.19 -1.98
C LEU A 102 -0.50 -13.87 -3.13
N ALA A 103 0.52 -13.24 -3.73
CA ALA A 103 1.35 -13.85 -4.77
C ALA A 103 2.13 -15.08 -4.26
N LEU A 104 2.45 -15.13 -2.96
CA LEU A 104 3.11 -16.26 -2.30
C LEU A 104 2.13 -17.32 -1.78
N LEU A 105 0.91 -16.93 -1.39
CA LEU A 105 -0.12 -17.86 -0.90
C LEU A 105 -0.56 -18.84 -1.99
N TRP A 106 -0.77 -18.32 -3.18
CA TRP A 106 -0.91 -19.05 -4.43
C TRP A 106 0.34 -18.79 -5.27
N PRO A 107 1.43 -19.58 -5.06
CA PRO A 107 2.73 -19.24 -5.58
C PRO A 107 2.70 -18.95 -7.07
N SER A 108 3.12 -17.74 -7.44
CA SER A 108 3.20 -17.26 -8.82
C SER A 108 4.41 -16.35 -8.99
N PHE A 109 5.38 -16.81 -9.76
CA PHE A 109 6.54 -16.03 -10.14
C PHE A 109 6.13 -14.74 -10.87
N TRP A 110 5.19 -14.85 -11.80
CA TRP A 110 4.74 -13.71 -12.60
C TRP A 110 3.98 -12.66 -11.78
N ALA A 111 3.20 -13.09 -10.77
CA ALA A 111 2.56 -12.16 -9.85
C ALA A 111 3.60 -11.33 -9.08
N LEU A 112 4.65 -11.97 -8.56
CA LEU A 112 5.74 -11.26 -7.89
C LEU A 112 6.50 -10.31 -8.83
N VAL A 113 6.77 -10.73 -10.07
CA VAL A 113 7.45 -9.89 -11.08
C VAL A 113 6.60 -8.67 -11.46
N LEU A 114 5.28 -8.78 -11.42
CA LEU A 114 4.37 -7.68 -11.74
C LEU A 114 4.06 -6.77 -10.53
N THR A 115 4.38 -7.16 -9.30
CA THR A 115 4.23 -6.29 -8.11
C THR A 115 4.87 -4.91 -8.28
N PRO A 116 6.10 -4.74 -8.80
CA PRO A 116 6.67 -3.41 -9.06
C PRO A 116 5.84 -2.54 -10.01
N VAL A 117 5.17 -3.14 -10.99
CA VAL A 117 4.25 -2.42 -11.88
C VAL A 117 3.05 -1.90 -11.09
N GLY A 118 2.49 -2.74 -10.22
CA GLY A 118 1.42 -2.33 -9.29
C GLY A 118 1.84 -1.21 -8.35
N VAL A 119 3.06 -1.28 -7.80
CA VAL A 119 3.64 -0.23 -6.93
C VAL A 119 3.82 1.09 -7.71
N ALA A 120 4.29 1.03 -8.95
CA ALA A 120 4.41 2.23 -9.80
C ALA A 120 3.03 2.84 -10.10
N ALA A 121 2.03 2.02 -10.41
CA ALA A 121 0.66 2.45 -10.63
C ALA A 121 0.05 3.05 -9.35
N LEU A 122 0.29 2.45 -8.18
CA LEU A 122 -0.12 2.94 -6.87
C LEU A 122 0.51 4.31 -6.57
N TRP A 123 1.82 4.45 -6.81
CA TRP A 123 2.52 5.72 -6.60
C TRP A 123 1.94 6.83 -7.48
N TRP A 124 1.80 6.58 -8.78
CA TRP A 124 1.28 7.59 -9.71
C TRP A 124 -0.21 7.87 -9.51
N GLY A 125 -0.99 6.83 -9.24
CA GLY A 125 -2.45 6.88 -9.18
C GLY A 125 -3.02 7.38 -7.86
N ALA A 126 -2.33 7.09 -6.75
CA ALA A 126 -2.82 7.38 -5.40
C ALA A 126 -1.84 8.21 -4.58
N ILE A 127 -0.60 7.74 -4.36
CA ILE A 127 0.34 8.35 -3.40
C ILE A 127 0.73 9.77 -3.82
N ALA A 128 1.12 9.98 -5.08
CA ALA A 128 1.55 11.30 -5.55
C ALA A 128 0.41 12.34 -5.58
N PRO A 129 -0.83 12.01 -5.94
CA PRO A 129 -1.98 12.89 -5.74
C PRO A 129 -2.24 13.24 -4.26
N GLU A 130 -2.17 12.25 -3.37
CA GLU A 130 -2.40 12.43 -1.93
C GLU A 130 -1.32 13.32 -1.30
N GLU A 131 -0.03 13.07 -1.59
CA GLU A 131 1.06 13.93 -1.10
C GLU A 131 0.91 15.39 -1.57
N ARG A 132 0.44 15.63 -2.80
CA ARG A 132 0.16 16.99 -3.30
C ARG A 132 -1.00 17.63 -2.56
N TYR A 133 -2.07 16.89 -2.33
CA TYR A 133 -3.21 17.36 -1.56
C TYR A 133 -2.81 17.73 -0.13
N LEU A 134 -2.05 16.87 0.56
CA LEU A 134 -1.56 17.13 1.92
C LEU A 134 -0.64 18.35 1.98
N SER A 135 0.27 18.50 1.01
CA SER A 135 1.12 19.70 0.91
C SER A 135 0.30 20.97 0.70
N ALA A 136 -0.71 20.92 -0.15
CA ALA A 136 -1.58 22.08 -0.41
C ALA A 136 -2.46 22.42 0.80
N LYS A 137 -2.93 21.42 1.54
CA LYS A 137 -3.85 21.61 2.68
C LYS A 137 -3.14 22.04 3.95
N PHE A 138 -2.00 21.42 4.27
CA PHE A 138 -1.30 21.61 5.55
C PHE A 138 0.00 22.43 5.44
N GLY A 139 0.49 22.69 4.22
CA GLY A 139 1.65 23.59 4.00
C GLY A 139 2.87 23.21 4.84
N ALA A 140 3.35 24.17 5.64
CA ALA A 140 4.55 24.04 6.46
C ALA A 140 4.48 22.87 7.48
N GLU A 141 3.28 22.53 7.99
CA GLU A 141 3.10 21.41 8.91
C GLU A 141 3.42 20.07 8.20
N TYR A 142 2.92 19.88 6.98
CA TYR A 142 3.24 18.70 6.19
C TYR A 142 4.71 18.66 5.76
N ASP A 143 5.32 19.81 5.45
CA ASP A 143 6.73 19.88 5.10
C ASP A 143 7.63 19.51 6.28
N ALA A 144 7.29 19.96 7.49
CA ALA A 144 7.98 19.54 8.72
C ALA A 144 7.85 18.03 8.99
N TYR A 145 6.67 17.46 8.74
CA TYR A 145 6.46 16.01 8.83
C TYR A 145 7.30 15.24 7.79
N ARG A 146 7.33 15.69 6.52
CA ARG A 146 8.13 15.10 5.44
C ARG A 146 9.65 15.16 5.72
N ALA A 147 10.12 16.16 6.42
CA ALA A 147 11.53 16.28 6.78
C ALA A 147 11.96 15.21 7.81
N ARG A 148 11.03 14.73 8.64
CA ARG A 148 11.30 13.76 9.72
C ARG A 148 10.98 12.31 9.33
N VAL A 149 9.96 12.10 8.51
CA VAL A 149 9.43 10.77 8.21
C VAL A 149 9.61 10.45 6.73
N ARG A 150 10.18 9.28 6.44
CA ARG A 150 10.38 8.82 5.06
C ARG A 150 9.06 8.44 4.39
N ARG A 151 9.07 8.37 3.05
CA ARG A 151 7.88 7.92 2.28
C ARG A 151 7.53 6.48 2.57
N TRP A 152 8.54 5.63 2.68
CA TRP A 152 8.40 4.19 2.95
C TRP A 152 8.90 3.87 4.37
N LEU A 153 10.06 3.28 4.51
CA LEU A 153 10.70 2.96 5.80
C LEU A 153 12.10 3.58 5.88
#